data_717df0414bab61d25594a7f1a7d99db0
#
_entry.id   717df0414bab61d25594a7f1a7d99db0
#
_cell.length_a   1.000
_cell.length_b   1.000
_cell.length_c   1.000
_cell.angle_alpha   90.00
_cell.angle_beta   90.00
_cell.angle_gamma   90.00
#
_symmetry.space_group_name_H-M   'P 1'
#
loop_
_entity.id
_entity.type
_entity.pdbx_description
1 polymer ?
#
loop_
_entity_poly.entity_id
_entity_poly.type
_entity_poly.pdbx_seq_one_letter_code
_entity_poly.pdbx_strand_id
1 'polypeptide(L)'
;DKFVADARKYQVFPMDASVAARIVAPRPNITAGRTEFAYTRPMVGLPQGDSPVLLNTSYTITADIEVPQGGAEGMILTSGGRFAGYGFYLLKGKPVFLWNMVDLERLKWEGPDAVPPGRHTVEFDFKYEGIGAGTLAFNNFSGLGQPGTGTLKVDGKVVATKRMEKTLPMI
;
A
#
# COMPACT_ATOMS: atom_id res chain seq x y z
N ASP A 1 -29.34 8.78 -35.11
CA ASP A 1 -28.96 9.33 -33.81
C ASP A 1 -27.46 9.09 -33.59
N LYS A 2 -26.71 10.18 -33.48
CA LYS A 2 -25.24 10.13 -33.37
C LYS A 2 -24.78 9.32 -32.19
N PHE A 3 -25.45 9.44 -31.03
CA PHE A 3 -25.13 8.65 -29.83
C PHE A 3 -25.15 7.13 -30.07
N VAL A 4 -26.21 6.65 -30.73
CA VAL A 4 -26.36 5.22 -31.02
C VAL A 4 -25.30 4.75 -32.01
N ALA A 5 -24.98 5.58 -33.01
CA ALA A 5 -23.93 5.27 -33.98
C ALA A 5 -22.55 5.20 -33.32
N ASP A 6 -22.21 6.17 -32.47
CA ASP A 6 -20.95 6.22 -31.75
C ASP A 6 -20.87 5.06 -30.73
N ALA A 7 -21.95 4.76 -30.00
CA ALA A 7 -22.02 3.65 -29.06
C ALA A 7 -21.79 2.29 -29.72
N ARG A 8 -22.30 2.08 -30.93
CA ARG A 8 -22.03 0.88 -31.74
C ARG A 8 -20.58 0.83 -32.22
N LYS A 9 -20.07 1.95 -32.72
CA LYS A 9 -18.71 2.08 -33.23
C LYS A 9 -17.67 1.75 -32.13
N TYR A 10 -17.89 2.24 -30.94
CA TYR A 10 -16.98 2.05 -29.81
C TYR A 10 -17.34 0.87 -28.89
N GLN A 11 -18.24 -0.02 -29.35
CA GLN A 11 -18.62 -1.24 -28.64
C GLN A 11 -19.15 -1.00 -27.22
N VAL A 12 -19.90 0.08 -27.04
CA VAL A 12 -20.54 0.40 -25.76
C VAL A 12 -21.78 -0.47 -25.52
N PHE A 13 -22.35 -1.06 -26.59
CA PHE A 13 -23.50 -1.96 -26.52
C PHE A 13 -23.11 -3.45 -26.67
N PRO A 14 -23.79 -4.37 -25.97
CA PRO A 14 -24.82 -4.11 -24.96
C PRO A 14 -24.23 -3.51 -23.68
N MET A 15 -24.96 -2.57 -23.07
CA MET A 15 -24.56 -2.03 -21.78
C MET A 15 -24.78 -3.08 -20.69
N ASP A 16 -23.72 -3.54 -20.07
CA ASP A 16 -23.75 -4.42 -18.94
C ASP A 16 -23.45 -3.65 -17.64
N ALA A 17 -24.46 -3.43 -16.82
CA ALA A 17 -24.35 -2.77 -15.54
C ALA A 17 -24.10 -3.74 -14.38
N SER A 18 -23.90 -5.03 -14.65
CA SER A 18 -23.66 -6.02 -13.62
C SER A 18 -22.35 -5.76 -12.86
N VAL A 19 -22.35 -6.10 -11.57
CA VAL A 19 -21.15 -6.02 -10.74
C VAL A 19 -20.06 -6.97 -11.28
N ALA A 20 -20.46 -8.16 -11.76
CA ALA A 20 -19.53 -9.14 -12.31
C ALA A 20 -18.77 -8.59 -13.52
N ALA A 21 -19.46 -7.97 -14.48
CA ALA A 21 -18.80 -7.36 -15.63
C ALA A 21 -17.81 -6.26 -15.24
N ARG A 22 -18.12 -5.46 -14.23
CA ARG A 22 -17.20 -4.41 -13.73
C ARG A 22 -15.95 -4.99 -13.08
N ILE A 23 -16.09 -6.11 -12.36
CA ILE A 23 -14.95 -6.77 -11.69
C ILE A 23 -14.00 -7.40 -12.72
N VAL A 24 -14.55 -8.07 -13.73
CA VAL A 24 -13.75 -8.82 -14.73
C VAL A 24 -13.30 -7.97 -15.92
N ALA A 25 -13.86 -6.77 -16.10
CA ALA A 25 -13.50 -5.90 -17.22
C ALA A 25 -11.99 -5.59 -17.20
N PRO A 26 -11.27 -5.78 -18.32
CA PRO A 26 -9.87 -5.39 -18.43
C PRO A 26 -9.73 -3.90 -18.18
N ARG A 27 -8.85 -3.52 -17.28
CA ARG A 27 -8.51 -2.12 -17.02
C ARG A 27 -7.08 -1.87 -17.46
N PRO A 28 -6.81 -0.73 -18.11
CA PRO A 28 -5.45 -0.31 -18.37
C PRO A 28 -4.68 -0.29 -17.03
N ASN A 29 -3.54 -0.97 -17.00
CA ASN A 29 -2.70 -1.01 -15.82
C ASN A 29 -1.24 -0.94 -16.25
N ILE A 30 -0.64 0.24 -16.08
CA ILE A 30 0.77 0.48 -16.45
C ILE A 30 1.75 -0.17 -15.47
N THR A 31 1.28 -0.67 -14.35
CA THR A 31 2.08 -1.40 -13.37
C THR A 31 1.94 -2.92 -13.49
N ALA A 32 1.17 -3.41 -14.48
CA ALA A 32 0.96 -4.85 -14.69
C ALA A 32 2.29 -5.58 -14.87
N GLY A 33 2.50 -6.63 -14.07
CA GLY A 33 3.73 -7.44 -14.10
C GLY A 33 4.94 -6.81 -13.39
N ARG A 34 4.82 -5.60 -12.87
CA ARG A 34 5.88 -4.97 -12.07
C ARG A 34 5.82 -5.48 -10.63
N THR A 35 6.96 -5.93 -10.14
CA THR A 35 7.14 -6.38 -8.74
C THR A 35 8.01 -5.44 -7.91
N GLU A 36 8.65 -4.47 -8.56
CA GLU A 36 9.53 -3.50 -7.93
C GLU A 36 9.21 -2.08 -8.40
N PHE A 37 9.20 -1.14 -7.47
CA PHE A 37 8.91 0.27 -7.68
C PHE A 37 9.97 1.11 -6.98
N ALA A 38 10.71 1.92 -7.72
CA ALA A 38 11.73 2.82 -7.19
C ALA A 38 11.32 4.28 -7.41
N TYR A 39 11.38 5.06 -6.35
CA TYR A 39 11.08 6.50 -6.36
C TYR A 39 12.32 7.25 -5.89
N THR A 40 12.96 7.98 -6.78
CA THR A 40 14.22 8.71 -6.52
C THR A 40 14.01 10.22 -6.34
N ARG A 41 12.78 10.67 -6.37
CA ARG A 41 12.41 12.08 -6.17
C ARG A 41 11.05 12.18 -5.47
N PRO A 42 10.75 13.30 -4.79
CA PRO A 42 9.42 13.54 -4.24
C PRO A 42 8.36 13.46 -5.33
N MET A 43 7.28 12.73 -5.07
CA MET A 43 6.14 12.55 -5.96
C MET A 43 4.85 12.72 -5.17
N VAL A 44 3.87 13.38 -5.78
CA VAL A 44 2.55 13.64 -5.17
C VAL A 44 1.48 13.32 -6.19
N GLY A 45 0.36 12.78 -5.72
CA GLY A 45 -0.81 12.55 -6.56
C GLY A 45 -0.65 11.43 -7.57
N LEU A 46 0.14 10.40 -7.27
CA LEU A 46 0.20 9.20 -8.10
C LEU A 46 -1.18 8.54 -8.13
N PRO A 47 -1.75 8.30 -9.33
CA PRO A 47 -2.98 7.55 -9.44
C PRO A 47 -2.83 6.13 -8.85
N GLN A 48 -3.91 5.59 -8.29
CA GLN A 48 -3.90 4.24 -7.71
C GLN A 48 -3.45 3.17 -8.71
N GLY A 49 -3.83 3.29 -10.00
CA GLY A 49 -3.39 2.36 -11.04
C GLY A 49 -1.91 2.42 -11.38
N ASP A 50 -1.21 3.47 -10.93
CA ASP A 50 0.22 3.70 -11.21
C ASP A 50 1.08 3.44 -9.97
N SER A 51 0.47 3.02 -8.87
CA SER A 51 1.09 2.75 -7.58
C SER A 51 1.16 1.25 -7.30
N PRO A 52 2.09 0.79 -6.43
CA PRO A 52 2.09 -0.61 -6.01
C PRO A 52 0.83 -0.96 -5.23
N VAL A 53 0.25 -2.11 -5.51
CA VAL A 53 -0.87 -2.66 -4.75
C VAL A 53 -0.31 -3.48 -3.59
N LEU A 54 -0.54 -3.01 -2.36
CA LEU A 54 -0.08 -3.65 -1.12
C LEU A 54 -1.18 -4.43 -0.39
N LEU A 55 -2.31 -4.65 -1.06
CA LEU A 55 -3.45 -5.36 -0.49
C LEU A 55 -3.23 -6.89 -0.56
N ASN A 56 -3.48 -7.59 0.53
CA ASN A 56 -3.43 -9.05 0.61
C ASN A 56 -2.17 -9.68 0.00
N THR A 57 -1.02 -9.08 0.23
CA THR A 57 0.26 -9.56 -0.29
C THR A 57 1.39 -9.27 0.69
N SER A 58 2.45 -10.04 0.59
CA SER A 58 3.72 -9.71 1.23
C SER A 58 4.42 -8.61 0.47
N TYR A 59 5.04 -7.67 1.17
CA TYR A 59 5.79 -6.58 0.58
C TYR A 59 6.88 -6.07 1.50
N THR A 60 7.85 -5.39 0.92
CA THR A 60 8.90 -4.67 1.65
C THR A 60 8.96 -3.24 1.13
N ILE A 61 9.00 -2.28 2.02
CA ILE A 61 9.24 -0.87 1.70
C ILE A 61 10.58 -0.50 2.32
N THR A 62 11.53 -0.08 1.49
CA THR A 62 12.85 0.34 1.93
C THR A 62 13.04 1.82 1.58
N ALA A 63 13.52 2.60 2.53
CA ALA A 63 13.83 4.01 2.35
C ALA A 63 15.25 4.31 2.81
N ASP A 64 16.09 4.78 1.90
CA ASP A 64 17.38 5.35 2.24
C ASP A 64 17.18 6.83 2.57
N ILE A 65 17.51 7.21 3.78
CA ILE A 65 17.30 8.57 4.31
C ILE A 65 18.61 9.17 4.81
N GLU A 66 18.68 10.49 4.81
CA GLU A 66 19.76 11.25 5.45
C GLU A 66 19.16 12.13 6.54
N VAL A 67 19.52 11.83 7.78
CA VAL A 67 19.08 12.56 8.98
C VAL A 67 20.08 13.66 9.29
N PRO A 68 19.69 14.95 9.29
CA PRO A 68 20.57 16.05 9.63
C PRO A 68 20.94 16.07 11.12
N GLN A 69 21.94 16.87 11.50
CA GLN A 69 22.41 17.00 12.90
C GLN A 69 21.32 17.43 13.89
N GLY A 70 20.30 18.14 13.42
CA GLY A 70 19.13 18.55 14.23
C GLY A 70 18.03 17.49 14.36
N GLY A 71 18.24 16.28 13.80
CA GLY A 71 17.20 15.26 13.69
C GLY A 71 16.30 15.47 12.48
N ALA A 72 15.39 14.53 12.24
CA ALA A 72 14.41 14.60 11.14
C ALA A 72 13.02 14.24 11.63
N GLU A 73 12.02 14.86 11.03
CA GLU A 73 10.61 14.54 11.22
C GLU A 73 9.87 14.74 9.90
N GLY A 74 8.97 13.84 9.55
CA GLY A 74 8.17 14.00 8.33
C GLY A 74 7.83 12.69 7.65
N MET A 75 7.02 12.81 6.58
CA MET A 75 6.53 11.69 5.79
C MET A 75 7.60 11.20 4.81
N ILE A 76 7.85 9.91 4.80
CA ILE A 76 8.68 9.22 3.82
C ILE A 76 7.78 8.77 2.66
N LEU A 77 6.71 8.04 2.98
CA LEU A 77 5.78 7.51 2.01
C LEU A 77 4.38 7.44 2.63
N THR A 78 3.35 7.77 1.85
CA THR A 78 1.96 7.58 2.26
C THR A 78 1.08 7.21 1.09
N SER A 79 0.07 6.41 1.35
CA SER A 79 -1.00 6.11 0.41
C SER A 79 -2.33 6.04 1.16
N GLY A 80 -3.40 6.56 0.54
CA GLY A 80 -4.71 6.61 1.15
C GLY A 80 -4.93 7.84 2.03
N GLY A 81 -5.77 7.71 3.05
CA GLY A 81 -6.16 8.83 3.89
C GLY A 81 -6.96 8.41 5.12
N ARG A 82 -7.98 9.22 5.47
CA ARG A 82 -8.77 8.99 6.67
C ARG A 82 -9.44 7.62 6.71
N PHE A 83 -9.99 7.17 5.59
CA PHE A 83 -10.84 5.96 5.55
C PHE A 83 -10.06 4.68 5.34
N ALA A 84 -8.87 4.72 4.74
CA ALA A 84 -7.97 3.58 4.61
C ALA A 84 -6.61 4.03 4.15
N GLY A 85 -5.58 3.20 4.36
CA GLY A 85 -4.25 3.44 3.83
C GLY A 85 -3.13 3.22 4.82
N TYR A 86 -1.96 3.70 4.47
CA TYR A 86 -0.78 3.56 5.31
C TYR A 86 0.12 4.81 5.22
N GLY A 87 0.91 4.98 6.26
CA GLY A 87 1.95 6.01 6.32
C GLY A 87 3.25 5.45 6.86
N PHE A 88 4.35 5.80 6.22
CA PHE A 88 5.71 5.51 6.64
C PHE A 88 6.44 6.83 6.87
N TYR A 89 6.87 7.12 8.08
CA TYR A 89 7.31 8.44 8.47
C TYR A 89 8.24 8.42 9.68
N LEU A 90 8.90 9.56 9.93
CA LEU A 90 9.59 9.82 11.19
C LEU A 90 8.70 10.73 12.05
N LEU A 91 8.44 10.33 13.29
CA LEU A 91 7.72 11.12 14.30
C LEU A 91 8.65 11.38 15.49
N LYS A 92 8.99 12.64 15.73
CA LYS A 92 9.98 13.01 16.74
C LYS A 92 11.29 12.21 16.58
N GLY A 93 11.72 12.06 15.33
CA GLY A 93 12.88 11.28 14.93
C GLY A 93 12.70 9.77 14.91
N LYS A 94 11.64 9.20 15.50
CA LYS A 94 11.41 7.76 15.55
C LYS A 94 10.79 7.25 14.27
N PRO A 95 11.22 6.09 13.73
CA PRO A 95 10.61 5.49 12.57
C PRO A 95 9.24 4.90 12.94
N VAL A 96 8.25 5.18 12.12
CA VAL A 96 6.87 4.73 12.31
C VAL A 96 6.31 4.20 11.01
N PHE A 97 5.67 3.05 11.06
CA PHE A 97 4.74 2.58 10.05
C PHE A 97 3.34 2.50 10.65
N LEU A 98 2.36 3.12 10.00
CA LEU A 98 0.97 3.15 10.41
C LEU A 98 0.11 2.52 9.32
N TRP A 99 -0.71 1.55 9.69
CA TRP A 99 -1.75 1.00 8.85
C TRP A 99 -3.13 1.43 9.36
N ASN A 100 -3.93 2.04 8.49
CA ASN A 100 -5.29 2.47 8.78
C ASN A 100 -6.29 1.54 8.09
N MET A 101 -7.00 0.75 8.88
CA MET A 101 -8.02 -0.16 8.41
C MET A 101 -9.39 0.51 8.45
N VAL A 102 -9.77 1.15 7.37
CA VAL A 102 -11.07 1.81 7.11
C VAL A 102 -11.60 2.65 8.29
N ASP A 103 -10.71 3.33 8.99
CA ASP A 103 -10.98 4.15 10.19
C ASP A 103 -11.53 3.37 11.40
N LEU A 104 -11.59 2.04 11.31
CA LEU A 104 -12.04 1.18 12.41
C LEU A 104 -10.88 0.78 13.33
N GLU A 105 -9.72 0.56 12.75
CA GLU A 105 -8.52 0.16 13.47
C GLU A 105 -7.28 0.83 12.88
N ARG A 106 -6.38 1.28 13.74
CA ARG A 106 -5.06 1.79 13.36
C ARG A 106 -3.97 1.00 14.06
N LEU A 107 -3.19 0.28 13.27
CA LEU A 107 -2.03 -0.46 13.75
C LEU A 107 -0.77 0.36 13.51
N LYS A 108 0.02 0.53 14.57
CA LYS A 108 1.26 1.30 14.53
C LYS A 108 2.44 0.44 14.96
N TRP A 109 3.49 0.43 14.14
CA TRP A 109 4.83 -0.02 14.47
C TRP A 109 5.68 1.22 14.70
N GLU A 110 6.34 1.32 15.82
CA GLU A 110 7.16 2.47 16.18
C GLU A 110 8.47 2.00 16.78
N GLY A 111 9.57 2.52 16.28
CA GLY A 111 10.89 2.29 16.87
C GLY A 111 11.01 2.91 18.26
N PRO A 112 11.78 2.32 19.18
CA PRO A 112 11.94 2.84 20.53
C PRO A 112 12.69 4.17 20.56
N ASP A 113 13.65 4.37 19.64
CA ASP A 113 14.58 5.47 19.63
C ASP A 113 14.49 6.30 18.36
N ALA A 114 14.92 7.56 18.45
CA ALA A 114 15.10 8.40 17.28
C ALA A 114 16.28 7.88 16.42
N VAL A 115 16.13 7.96 15.11
CA VAL A 115 17.21 7.65 14.17
C VAL A 115 18.28 8.75 14.31
N PRO A 116 19.55 8.39 14.59
CA PRO A 116 20.58 9.38 14.80
C PRO A 116 20.91 10.16 13.51
N PRO A 117 21.65 11.28 13.59
CA PRO A 117 22.16 11.95 12.41
C PRO A 117 23.05 11.05 11.54
N GLY A 118 22.91 11.15 10.21
CA GLY A 118 23.67 10.37 9.25
C GLY A 118 22.80 9.69 8.19
N ARG A 119 23.40 8.80 7.44
CA ARG A 119 22.70 8.00 6.43
C ARG A 119 22.21 6.70 7.05
N HIS A 120 20.93 6.40 6.84
CA HIS A 120 20.27 5.24 7.39
C HIS A 120 19.34 4.62 6.37
N THR A 121 19.12 3.32 6.50
CA THR A 121 18.09 2.59 5.78
C THR A 121 16.97 2.24 6.74
N VAL A 122 15.76 2.72 6.49
CA VAL A 122 14.57 2.36 7.25
C VAL A 122 13.72 1.44 6.40
N GLU A 123 13.32 0.30 6.95
CA GLU A 123 12.61 -0.75 6.22
C GLU A 123 11.36 -1.19 6.96
N PHE A 124 10.25 -1.39 6.24
CA PHE A 124 9.08 -2.08 6.74
C PHE A 124 8.83 -3.32 5.87
N ASP A 125 8.93 -4.50 6.47
CA ASP A 125 8.69 -5.80 5.85
C ASP A 125 7.38 -6.40 6.37
N PHE A 126 6.45 -6.72 5.49
CA PHE A 126 5.18 -7.34 5.82
C PHE A 126 5.08 -8.73 5.20
N LYS A 127 4.90 -9.72 6.04
CA LYS A 127 4.69 -11.12 5.65
C LYS A 127 3.22 -11.47 5.78
N TYR A 128 2.54 -11.57 4.65
CA TYR A 128 1.14 -11.99 4.54
C TYR A 128 1.02 -13.50 4.69
N GLU A 129 0.03 -13.97 5.44
CA GLU A 129 -0.17 -15.40 5.72
C GLU A 129 -1.14 -16.09 4.77
N GLY A 130 -1.73 -15.36 3.83
CA GLY A 130 -2.60 -15.91 2.78
C GLY A 130 -1.86 -16.23 1.49
N ILE A 131 -2.62 -16.61 0.47
CA ILE A 131 -2.10 -17.04 -0.84
C ILE A 131 -1.65 -15.87 -1.74
N GLY A 132 -1.85 -14.65 -1.31
CA GLY A 132 -1.38 -13.45 -2.01
C GLY A 132 -2.42 -12.77 -2.91
N ALA A 133 -2.05 -11.60 -3.43
CA ALA A 133 -2.95 -10.68 -4.13
C ALA A 133 -3.55 -11.25 -5.44
N GLY A 134 -2.88 -12.18 -6.10
CA GLY A 134 -3.36 -12.80 -7.33
C GLY A 134 -4.60 -13.67 -7.16
N THR A 135 -4.99 -13.96 -5.93
CA THR A 135 -6.12 -14.82 -5.61
C THR A 135 -7.44 -14.09 -5.45
N LEU A 136 -7.46 -12.77 -5.55
CA LEU A 136 -8.62 -11.91 -5.46
C LEU A 136 -9.52 -12.17 -4.21
N ALA A 137 -10.42 -11.28 -3.94
CA ALA A 137 -11.44 -11.39 -2.89
C ALA A 137 -12.29 -12.66 -2.96
N PHE A 138 -12.28 -13.39 -4.07
CA PHE A 138 -13.02 -14.64 -4.25
C PHE A 138 -12.58 -15.78 -3.32
N ASN A 139 -11.34 -15.76 -2.84
CA ASN A 139 -10.88 -16.77 -1.89
C ASN A 139 -11.15 -16.39 -0.44
N ASN A 140 -11.67 -15.21 -0.21
CA ASN A 140 -12.00 -14.72 1.13
C ASN A 140 -13.43 -14.17 1.18
N PHE A 141 -14.39 -15.05 1.19
CA PHE A 141 -15.83 -14.70 1.28
C PHE A 141 -16.20 -13.95 2.55
N SER A 142 -15.31 -13.84 3.52
CA SER A 142 -15.54 -13.05 4.73
C SER A 142 -15.41 -11.54 4.50
N GLY A 143 -14.92 -11.11 3.35
CA GLY A 143 -14.65 -9.71 3.03
C GLY A 143 -13.43 -9.12 3.74
N LEU A 144 -12.70 -9.92 4.53
CA LEU A 144 -11.46 -9.54 5.21
C LEU A 144 -10.28 -10.33 4.66
N GLY A 145 -9.11 -9.72 4.59
CA GLY A 145 -7.86 -10.39 4.27
C GLY A 145 -7.36 -11.26 5.41
N GLN A 146 -6.46 -12.17 5.09
CA GLN A 146 -5.78 -13.00 6.08
C GLN A 146 -4.82 -12.15 6.94
N PRO A 147 -4.38 -12.66 8.09
CA PRO A 147 -3.40 -11.97 8.92
C PRO A 147 -2.02 -11.89 8.26
N GLY A 148 -1.13 -11.16 8.92
CA GLY A 148 0.26 -11.06 8.55
C GLY A 148 1.09 -10.43 9.66
N THR A 149 2.39 -10.47 9.52
CA THR A 149 3.33 -9.90 10.49
C THR A 149 4.14 -8.79 9.85
N GLY A 150 4.08 -7.59 10.43
CA GLY A 150 4.90 -6.45 10.06
C GLY A 150 6.14 -6.35 10.94
N THR A 151 7.28 -6.05 10.31
CA THR A 151 8.58 -5.87 10.97
C THR A 151 9.21 -4.57 10.50
N LEU A 152 9.43 -3.64 11.44
CA LEU A 152 10.12 -2.38 11.21
C LEU A 152 11.59 -2.53 11.54
N LYS A 153 12.46 -2.07 10.66
CA LYS A 153 13.92 -2.17 10.83
C LYS A 153 14.58 -0.83 10.57
N VAL A 154 15.72 -0.61 11.23
CA VAL A 154 16.66 0.48 10.97
C VAL A 154 18.05 -0.14 10.80
N ASP A 155 18.70 0.12 9.66
CA ASP A 155 20.02 -0.43 9.31
C ASP A 155 20.09 -1.96 9.47
N GLY A 156 19.02 -2.65 9.05
CA GLY A 156 18.87 -4.09 9.14
C GLY A 156 18.50 -4.62 10.53
N LYS A 157 18.54 -3.78 11.60
CA LYS A 157 18.18 -4.17 12.96
C LYS A 157 16.67 -4.02 13.16
N VAL A 158 16.02 -5.07 13.64
CA VAL A 158 14.59 -5.06 14.01
C VAL A 158 14.36 -4.13 15.20
N VAL A 159 13.47 -3.14 15.03
CA VAL A 159 13.10 -2.18 16.07
C VAL A 159 11.65 -2.34 16.54
N ALA A 160 10.78 -2.92 15.73
CA ALA A 160 9.42 -3.29 16.14
C ALA A 160 8.90 -4.45 15.29
N THR A 161 8.18 -5.36 15.92
CA THR A 161 7.44 -6.44 15.24
C THR A 161 6.04 -6.51 15.81
N LYS A 162 5.04 -6.60 14.95
CA LYS A 162 3.65 -6.72 15.37
C LYS A 162 2.86 -7.53 14.36
N ARG A 163 1.94 -8.36 14.85
CA ARG A 163 0.97 -9.07 14.04
C ARG A 163 -0.23 -8.18 13.74
N MET A 164 -0.70 -8.26 12.50
CA MET A 164 -1.97 -7.71 12.02
C MET A 164 -2.91 -8.90 11.82
N GLU A 165 -4.03 -8.93 12.55
CA GLU A 165 -4.93 -10.10 12.56
C GLU A 165 -5.77 -10.22 11.29
N LYS A 166 -5.90 -9.15 10.54
CA LYS A 166 -6.66 -9.11 9.28
C LYS A 166 -6.19 -7.97 8.40
N THR A 167 -6.24 -8.18 7.09
CA THR A 167 -5.96 -7.17 6.08
C THR A 167 -7.22 -6.82 5.30
N LEU A 168 -7.15 -5.82 4.41
CA LEU A 168 -8.24 -5.48 3.49
C LEU A 168 -8.00 -6.17 2.15
N PRO A 169 -8.98 -6.91 1.62
CA PRO A 169 -8.87 -7.55 0.31
C PRO A 169 -9.07 -6.58 -0.86
N MET A 170 -9.80 -5.50 -0.63
CA MET A 170 -10.11 -4.44 -1.60
C MET A 170 -10.26 -3.09 -0.91
N ILE A 171 -9.94 -2.05 -1.64
CA ILE A 171 -10.28 -0.66 -1.34
C ILE A 171 -10.90 -0.01 -2.58
#